data_9e4b31ead49254bc068ea1eea4a2a43c
#
_entry.id   9e4b31ead49254bc068ea1eea4a2a43c
#
_cell.length_a   1.000
_cell.length_b   1.000
_cell.length_c   1.000
_cell.angle_alpha   90.00
_cell.angle_beta   90.00
_cell.angle_gamma   90.00
#
_symmetry.space_group_name_H-M   'P 1'
#
loop_
_entity.id
_entity.type
_entity.pdbx_description
1 polymer ?
#
loop_
_entity_poly.entity_id
_entity_poly.type
_entity_poly.pdbx_seq_one_letter_code
_entity_poly.pdbx_strand_id
1 'polypeptide(L)'
;MAEYKTIAPVDYVTGKLNQKDKTVFRQKFARDSHGAVIRPMKKEVYVIRNPRDWKKNPAKGAEKVKQDRWTEACAKTKAILHDPEQRALWQQRWQAQLKKAEPDAPIDSHTGKRKIYAKFDCYVRSKVWRELGKSKE
;
A
#
# COMPACT_ATOMS: atom_id res chain seq x y z
N MET A 1 -5.55 13.80 -19.37
CA MET A 1 -5.83 13.94 -17.92
C MET A 1 -5.84 15.42 -17.59
N ALA A 2 -6.88 15.93 -16.97
CA ALA A 2 -6.87 17.33 -16.54
C ALA A 2 -6.07 17.43 -15.23
N GLU A 3 -5.01 18.23 -15.22
CA GLU A 3 -4.27 18.58 -14.02
C GLU A 3 -4.85 19.87 -13.45
N TYR A 4 -5.28 19.83 -12.20
CA TYR A 4 -5.72 21.01 -11.47
C TYR A 4 -4.62 21.41 -10.50
N LYS A 5 -4.13 22.64 -10.64
CA LYS A 5 -3.29 23.26 -9.62
C LYS A 5 -4.20 23.89 -8.58
N THR A 6 -4.07 23.48 -7.35
CA THR A 6 -4.79 24.12 -6.24
C THR A 6 -4.19 25.49 -5.97
N ILE A 7 -5.05 26.50 -5.86
CA ILE A 7 -4.68 27.86 -5.48
C ILE A 7 -4.71 27.92 -3.94
N ALA A 8 -3.70 28.57 -3.33
CA ALA A 8 -3.73 28.80 -1.88
C ALA A 8 -5.07 29.44 -1.44
N PRO A 9 -5.63 29.07 -0.28
CA PRO A 9 -5.02 28.33 0.83
C PRO A 9 -5.23 26.81 0.79
N VAL A 10 -5.79 26.24 -0.26
CA VAL A 10 -6.09 24.80 -0.34
C VAL A 10 -4.90 24.05 -0.90
N ASP A 11 -4.21 23.30 -0.05
CA ASP A 11 -3.04 22.52 -0.46
C ASP A 11 -3.37 21.22 -1.20
N TYR A 12 -4.58 20.67 -0.97
CA TYR A 12 -5.04 19.46 -1.65
C TYR A 12 -6.57 19.35 -1.64
N VAL A 13 -7.09 18.61 -2.61
CA VAL A 13 -8.50 18.22 -2.69
C VAL A 13 -8.58 16.70 -2.79
N THR A 14 -9.31 16.06 -1.91
CA THR A 14 -9.57 14.62 -1.94
C THR A 14 -11.05 14.32 -1.76
N GLY A 15 -11.51 13.20 -2.33
CA GLY A 15 -12.88 12.73 -2.18
C GLY A 15 -13.75 12.86 -3.42
N LYS A 16 -15.06 12.69 -3.25
CA LYS A 16 -16.05 12.85 -4.31
C LYS A 16 -16.46 14.31 -4.44
N LEU A 17 -16.72 14.72 -5.66
CA LEU A 17 -17.24 16.07 -5.95
C LEU A 17 -18.66 16.24 -5.39
N ASN A 18 -19.53 15.23 -5.60
CA ASN A 18 -20.87 15.14 -5.01
C ASN A 18 -21.36 13.68 -5.04
N GLN A 19 -22.53 13.41 -4.49
CA GLN A 19 -23.09 12.03 -4.45
C GLN A 19 -23.51 11.49 -5.83
N LYS A 20 -23.88 12.35 -6.76
CA LYS A 20 -24.30 11.97 -8.13
C LYS A 20 -23.13 11.83 -9.07
N ASP A 21 -22.06 12.60 -8.84
CA ASP A 21 -20.86 12.58 -9.68
C ASP A 21 -19.91 11.44 -9.24
N LYS A 22 -19.56 10.58 -10.19
CA LYS A 22 -18.61 9.49 -9.97
C LYS A 22 -17.13 9.93 -10.02
N THR A 23 -16.89 11.21 -10.21
CA THR A 23 -15.54 11.78 -10.24
C THR A 23 -14.94 11.79 -8.84
N VAL A 24 -13.77 11.21 -8.69
CA VAL A 24 -13.03 11.13 -7.42
C VAL A 24 -11.68 11.82 -7.58
N PHE A 25 -11.40 12.77 -6.68
CA PHE A 25 -10.09 13.42 -6.60
C PHE A 25 -9.17 12.66 -5.66
N ARG A 26 -7.95 12.39 -6.10
CA ARG A 26 -6.91 11.77 -5.27
C ARG A 26 -5.61 12.53 -5.41
N GLN A 27 -4.98 12.81 -4.29
CA GLN A 27 -3.66 13.41 -4.26
C GLN A 27 -2.57 12.35 -4.35
N LYS A 28 -1.51 12.64 -5.11
CA LYS A 28 -0.30 11.83 -5.13
C LYS A 28 0.64 12.28 -4.00
N PHE A 29 1.22 11.31 -3.32
CA PHE A 29 2.22 11.52 -2.28
C PHE A 29 3.49 10.75 -2.61
N ALA A 30 4.64 11.40 -2.51
CA ALA A 30 5.91 10.70 -2.44
C ALA A 30 6.11 10.17 -1.02
N ARG A 31 6.56 8.91 -0.94
CA ARG A 31 6.91 8.27 0.32
C ARG A 31 8.38 7.91 0.30
N ASP A 32 9.04 8.02 1.45
CA ASP A 32 10.40 7.55 1.61
C ASP A 32 10.46 6.00 1.73
N SER A 33 11.66 5.48 1.85
CA SER A 33 11.90 4.04 2.04
C SER A 33 11.28 3.49 3.33
N HIS A 34 10.94 4.34 4.27
CA HIS A 34 10.28 4.00 5.53
C HIS A 34 8.75 4.11 5.45
N GLY A 35 8.21 4.49 4.30
CA GLY A 35 6.77 4.68 4.10
C GLY A 35 6.21 5.99 4.64
N ALA A 36 7.05 6.86 5.22
CA ALA A 36 6.65 8.20 5.63
C ALA A 36 6.40 9.09 4.42
N VAL A 37 5.38 9.95 4.49
CA VAL A 37 5.09 10.92 3.45
C VAL A 37 6.14 12.01 3.51
N ILE A 38 7.02 12.07 2.50
CA ILE A 38 8.08 13.09 2.44
C ILE A 38 7.48 14.45 2.07
N ARG A 39 6.61 14.44 1.06
CA ARG A 39 5.90 15.63 0.56
C ARG A 39 4.79 15.18 -0.40
N PRO A 40 3.76 15.97 -0.61
CA PRO A 40 2.94 15.79 -1.80
C PRO A 40 3.87 15.93 -3.03
N MET A 41 3.88 14.90 -3.88
CA MET A 41 4.61 14.97 -5.15
C MET A 41 3.98 16.06 -5.99
N LYS A 42 4.60 17.24 -6.00
CA LYS A 42 4.02 18.44 -6.59
C LYS A 42 2.53 18.54 -6.20
N LYS A 43 1.92 19.61 -6.09
CA LYS A 43 0.47 19.76 -5.78
C LYS A 43 -0.43 19.12 -6.87
N GLU A 44 -0.17 17.84 -7.18
CA GLU A 44 -0.85 17.11 -8.25
C GLU A 44 -2.01 16.34 -7.67
N VAL A 45 -3.20 16.71 -8.07
CA VAL A 45 -4.43 15.97 -7.85
C VAL A 45 -4.78 15.26 -9.15
N TYR A 46 -4.90 13.94 -9.12
CA TYR A 46 -5.42 13.23 -10.27
C TYR A 46 -6.90 12.90 -10.09
N VAL A 47 -7.62 12.98 -11.18
CA VAL A 47 -9.07 12.81 -11.21
C VAL A 47 -9.39 11.45 -11.82
N ILE A 48 -10.14 10.63 -11.10
CA ILE A 48 -10.69 9.38 -11.62
C ILE A 48 -12.13 9.63 -11.99
N ARG A 49 -12.41 9.62 -13.29
CA ARG A 49 -13.78 9.64 -13.80
C ARG A 49 -14.32 8.22 -13.88
N ASN A 50 -15.57 8.03 -13.47
CA ASN A 50 -16.25 6.73 -13.53
C ASN A 50 -15.43 5.60 -12.88
N PRO A 51 -15.15 5.67 -11.57
CA PRO A 51 -14.45 4.59 -10.89
C PRO A 51 -15.20 3.27 -11.11
N ARG A 52 -14.44 2.18 -11.26
CA ARG A 52 -14.99 0.84 -11.50
C ARG A 52 -16.02 0.47 -10.42
N ASP A 53 -17.18 0.07 -10.86
CA ASP A 53 -18.19 -0.53 -9.98
C ASP A 53 -17.81 -2.01 -9.76
N TRP A 54 -17.22 -2.31 -8.61
CA TRP A 54 -16.76 -3.66 -8.25
C TRP A 54 -17.90 -4.68 -8.11
N LYS A 55 -19.14 -4.23 -7.87
CA LYS A 55 -20.31 -5.12 -7.82
C LYS A 55 -20.70 -5.59 -9.21
N LYS A 56 -20.70 -4.68 -10.18
CA LYS A 56 -21.02 -4.98 -11.58
C LYS A 56 -19.86 -5.64 -12.33
N ASN A 57 -18.65 -5.23 -12.01
CA ASN A 57 -17.43 -5.71 -12.64
C ASN A 57 -16.46 -6.28 -11.59
N PRO A 58 -16.72 -7.47 -11.03
CA PRO A 58 -15.82 -8.10 -10.06
C PRO A 58 -14.46 -8.46 -10.68
N ALA A 59 -13.47 -8.66 -9.84
CA ALA A 59 -12.16 -9.10 -10.27
C ALA A 59 -12.24 -10.49 -10.95
N LYS A 60 -11.52 -10.68 -12.06
CA LYS A 60 -11.49 -11.93 -12.84
C LYS A 60 -10.04 -12.31 -13.17
N GLY A 61 -9.81 -13.61 -13.42
CA GLY A 61 -8.51 -14.11 -13.84
C GLY A 61 -7.38 -13.74 -12.87
N ALA A 62 -6.26 -13.25 -13.39
CA ALA A 62 -5.08 -12.88 -12.61
C ALA A 62 -5.36 -11.81 -11.52
N GLU A 63 -6.31 -10.92 -11.77
CA GLU A 63 -6.73 -9.92 -10.78
C GLU A 63 -7.42 -10.57 -9.58
N LYS A 64 -8.28 -11.58 -9.83
CA LYS A 64 -8.93 -12.36 -8.79
C LYS A 64 -7.91 -13.12 -7.94
N VAL A 65 -6.94 -13.78 -8.57
CA VAL A 65 -5.85 -14.48 -7.87
C VAL A 65 -5.05 -13.54 -6.96
N LYS A 66 -4.72 -12.34 -7.44
CA LYS A 66 -4.04 -11.33 -6.61
C LYS A 66 -4.90 -10.85 -5.44
N GLN A 67 -6.20 -10.68 -5.67
CA GLN A 67 -7.14 -10.28 -4.62
C GLN A 67 -7.28 -11.35 -3.54
N ASP A 68 -7.43 -12.61 -3.93
CA ASP A 68 -7.54 -13.74 -3.01
C ASP A 68 -6.26 -13.90 -2.19
N ARG A 69 -5.09 -13.83 -2.85
CA ARG A 69 -3.79 -13.83 -2.17
C ARG A 69 -3.66 -12.68 -1.16
N TRP A 70 -4.15 -11.48 -1.51
CA TRP A 70 -4.13 -10.35 -0.60
C TRP A 70 -5.03 -10.58 0.61
N THR A 71 -6.22 -11.12 0.40
CA THR A 71 -7.16 -11.46 1.48
C THR A 71 -6.56 -12.50 2.43
N GLU A 72 -5.92 -13.54 1.87
CA GLU A 72 -5.22 -14.56 2.65
C GLU A 72 -4.04 -13.97 3.43
N ALA A 73 -3.24 -13.10 2.82
CA ALA A 73 -2.14 -12.42 3.50
C ALA A 73 -2.63 -11.55 4.66
N CYS A 74 -3.72 -10.84 4.49
CA CYS A 74 -4.33 -10.03 5.55
C CYS A 74 -4.83 -10.91 6.71
N ALA A 75 -5.49 -12.04 6.43
CA ALA A 75 -5.97 -12.97 7.44
C ALA A 75 -4.83 -13.58 8.24
N LYS A 76 -3.77 -14.07 7.57
CA LYS A 76 -2.57 -14.62 8.23
C LYS A 76 -1.84 -13.55 9.06
N THR A 77 -1.71 -12.35 8.54
CA THR A 77 -1.12 -11.22 9.29
C THR A 77 -1.89 -10.94 10.55
N LYS A 78 -3.22 -10.91 10.48
CA LYS A 78 -4.08 -10.70 11.63
C LYS A 78 -3.89 -11.80 12.68
N ALA A 79 -3.83 -13.08 12.27
CA ALA A 79 -3.57 -14.20 13.17
C ALA A 79 -2.22 -14.07 13.89
N ILE A 80 -1.14 -13.73 13.16
CA ILE A 80 0.20 -13.50 13.74
C ILE A 80 0.18 -12.35 14.75
N LEU A 81 -0.53 -11.27 14.46
CA LEU A 81 -0.59 -10.10 15.37
C LEU A 81 -1.41 -10.38 16.63
N HIS A 82 -2.36 -11.30 16.58
CA HIS A 82 -3.18 -11.70 17.73
C HIS A 82 -2.50 -12.74 18.64
N ASP A 83 -1.59 -13.55 18.11
CA ASP A 83 -0.82 -14.51 18.86
C ASP A 83 0.39 -13.83 19.54
N PRO A 84 0.47 -13.77 20.87
CA PRO A 84 1.53 -13.06 21.57
C PRO A 84 2.92 -13.63 21.31
N GLU A 85 3.06 -14.96 21.15
CA GLU A 85 4.35 -15.62 20.88
C GLU A 85 4.82 -15.30 19.45
N GLN A 86 3.96 -15.48 18.48
CA GLN A 86 4.25 -15.15 17.08
C GLN A 86 4.56 -13.65 16.93
N ARG A 87 3.76 -12.82 17.56
CA ARG A 87 3.96 -11.37 17.55
C ARG A 87 5.34 -10.96 18.08
N ALA A 88 5.79 -11.57 19.18
CA ALA A 88 7.09 -11.27 19.76
C ALA A 88 8.24 -11.64 18.80
N LEU A 89 8.19 -12.84 18.19
CA LEU A 89 9.17 -13.29 17.21
C LEU A 89 9.23 -12.34 15.98
N TRP A 90 8.07 -12.00 15.45
CA TRP A 90 7.99 -11.10 14.30
C TRP A 90 8.43 -9.69 14.64
N GLN A 91 8.21 -9.24 15.87
CA GLN A 91 8.65 -7.92 16.32
C GLN A 91 10.18 -7.83 16.40
N GLN A 92 10.86 -8.89 16.84
CA GLN A 92 12.32 -8.95 16.80
C GLN A 92 12.86 -8.87 15.37
N ARG A 93 12.26 -9.61 14.44
CA ARG A 93 12.63 -9.55 13.01
C ARG A 93 12.41 -8.15 12.42
N TRP A 94 11.30 -7.53 12.76
CA TRP A 94 10.99 -6.18 12.33
C TRP A 94 12.00 -5.16 12.86
N GLN A 95 12.39 -5.25 14.12
CA GLN A 95 13.45 -4.40 14.69
C GLN A 95 14.80 -4.60 14.02
N ALA A 96 15.16 -5.83 13.68
CA ALA A 96 16.38 -6.13 12.95
C ALA A 96 16.39 -5.49 11.56
N GLN A 97 15.25 -5.54 10.82
CA GLN A 97 15.15 -4.93 9.48
C GLN A 97 15.17 -3.39 9.53
N LEU A 98 14.78 -2.76 10.64
CA LEU A 98 14.93 -1.30 10.79
C LEU A 98 16.38 -0.87 10.80
N LYS A 99 17.28 -1.71 11.31
CA LYS A 99 18.74 -1.46 11.34
C LYS A 99 19.39 -1.76 10.00
N LYS A 100 18.98 -2.85 9.36
CA LYS A 100 19.52 -3.31 8.08
C LYS A 100 18.42 -3.96 7.26
N ALA A 101 18.19 -3.44 6.05
CA ALA A 101 17.19 -4.00 5.14
C ALA A 101 17.47 -5.48 4.85
N GLU A 102 16.42 -6.28 4.81
CA GLU A 102 16.54 -7.72 4.51
C GLU A 102 16.99 -7.96 3.05
N PRO A 103 17.78 -9.02 2.79
CA PRO A 103 18.28 -9.31 1.45
C PRO A 103 17.16 -9.66 0.44
N ASP A 104 16.02 -10.15 0.93
CA ASP A 104 14.85 -10.51 0.12
C ASP A 104 13.81 -9.38 0.04
N ALA A 105 14.06 -8.23 0.66
CA ALA A 105 13.15 -7.09 0.58
C ALA A 105 13.10 -6.54 -0.85
N PRO A 106 11.93 -6.10 -1.33
CA PRO A 106 11.79 -5.51 -2.65
C PRO A 106 12.61 -4.21 -2.75
N ILE A 107 13.09 -3.93 -3.95
CA ILE A 107 13.81 -2.68 -4.24
C ILE A 107 12.78 -1.58 -4.41
N ASP A 108 12.98 -0.47 -3.71
CA ASP A 108 12.19 0.73 -3.87
C ASP A 108 12.58 1.41 -5.20
N SER A 109 11.60 1.57 -6.09
CA SER A 109 11.78 2.18 -7.41
C SER A 109 12.26 3.64 -7.37
N HIS A 110 12.02 4.35 -6.26
CA HIS A 110 12.42 5.75 -6.12
C HIS A 110 13.85 5.92 -5.60
N THR A 111 14.29 5.04 -4.72
CA THR A 111 15.60 5.15 -4.07
C THR A 111 16.62 4.16 -4.59
N GLY A 112 16.21 3.13 -5.33
CA GLY A 112 17.06 2.02 -5.78
C GLY A 112 17.59 1.14 -4.64
N LYS A 113 17.18 1.40 -3.40
CA LYS A 113 17.58 0.66 -2.20
C LYS A 113 16.54 -0.35 -1.79
N ARG A 114 16.93 -1.36 -1.02
CA ARG A 114 16.00 -2.32 -0.45
C ARG A 114 15.05 -1.64 0.54
N LYS A 115 13.78 -2.00 0.45
CA LYS A 115 12.72 -1.36 1.23
C LYS A 115 12.81 -1.74 2.71
N ILE A 116 12.72 -0.73 3.56
CA ILE A 116 12.60 -0.85 5.02
C ILE A 116 11.16 -0.47 5.40
N TYR A 117 10.52 -1.29 6.21
CA TYR A 117 9.14 -1.07 6.63
C TYR A 117 9.09 -0.41 8.01
N ALA A 118 8.69 0.86 8.06
CA ALA A 118 8.57 1.62 9.31
C ALA A 118 7.46 1.10 10.22
N LYS A 119 6.39 0.52 9.64
CA LYS A 119 5.26 -0.02 10.40
C LYS A 119 5.35 -1.53 10.50
N PHE A 120 5.15 -2.05 11.70
CA PHE A 120 5.23 -3.47 12.02
C PHE A 120 4.23 -4.32 11.22
N ASP A 121 2.97 -3.93 11.19
CA ASP A 121 1.91 -4.63 10.45
C ASP A 121 2.18 -4.67 8.94
N CYS A 122 2.73 -3.59 8.38
CA CYS A 122 3.11 -3.53 6.97
C CYS A 122 4.28 -4.49 6.67
N TYR A 123 5.24 -4.61 7.58
CA TYR A 123 6.34 -5.55 7.46
C TYR A 123 5.84 -7.00 7.44
N VAL A 124 5.04 -7.39 8.43
CA VAL A 124 4.48 -8.75 8.54
C VAL A 124 3.66 -9.09 7.28
N ARG A 125 2.76 -8.19 6.87
CA ARG A 125 1.92 -8.39 5.69
C ARG A 125 2.73 -8.54 4.41
N SER A 126 3.76 -7.74 4.24
CA SER A 126 4.63 -7.82 3.07
C SER A 126 5.40 -9.15 3.00
N LYS A 127 5.87 -9.65 4.13
CA LYS A 127 6.54 -10.97 4.19
C LYS A 127 5.57 -12.10 3.86
N VAL A 128 4.42 -12.14 4.53
CA VAL A 128 3.38 -13.16 4.28
C VAL A 128 2.92 -13.14 2.83
N TRP A 129 2.73 -11.97 2.24
CA TRP A 129 2.40 -11.83 0.83
C TRP A 129 3.44 -12.45 -0.10
N ARG A 130 4.73 -12.25 0.18
CA ARG A 130 5.81 -12.81 -0.64
C ARG A 130 5.90 -14.34 -0.49
N GLU A 131 5.74 -14.86 0.72
CA GLU A 131 5.73 -16.29 0.99
C GLU A 131 4.58 -17.01 0.27
N LEU A 132 3.38 -16.44 0.30
CA LEU A 132 2.23 -16.96 -0.46
C LEU A 132 2.44 -16.94 -1.98
N GLY A 133 3.31 -16.09 -2.49
CA GLY A 133 3.67 -16.09 -3.90
C GLY A 133 4.61 -17.21 -4.29
N LYS A 134 5.56 -17.53 -3.43
CA LYS A 134 6.54 -18.59 -3.66
C LYS A 134 5.94 -20.00 -3.56
N SER A 135 4.90 -20.18 -2.75
CA SER A 135 4.25 -21.48 -2.56
C SER A 135 3.29 -21.88 -3.68
N LYS A 136 3.09 -21.04 -4.68
CA LYS A 136 2.18 -21.29 -5.82
C LYS A 136 2.90 -21.38 -7.17
N GLU A 137 4.23 -21.29 -7.17
CA GLU A 137 5.12 -21.64 -8.27
C GLU A 137 5.64 -23.07 -8.10
#